data_4ecc5577d089d54e4550ed557c2bc6b2
#
_entry.id   4ecc5577d089d54e4550ed557c2bc6b2
#
_cell.length_a   1.000
_cell.length_b   1.000
_cell.length_c   1.000
_cell.angle_alpha   90.00
_cell.angle_beta   90.00
_cell.angle_gamma   90.00
#
_symmetry.space_group_name_H-M   'P 1'
#
loop_
_entity.id
_entity.type
_entity.pdbx_description
1 polymer ?
#
loop_
_entity_poly.entity_id
_entity_poly.type
_entity_poly.pdbx_seq_one_letter_code
_entity_poly.pdbx_strand_id
1 'polypeptide(L)'
;MYSKKVIEYFTHPRNVGEIKGADAQVTEGSLACGDMINLYMKVDPKTFVIRDIKFKSYGCAANIATTSIMTELAKGKTLEQAKKLEFKDVSKALGGLPPMKIHCSVLAIDALKSAIRNYEEKHNLEKPEGINESVLRSRLRHVMDPGLGKDIVTVGVVQDVRFDASTGVVTLMLRLPKGHQFYDSIMHEIQERIGFIPGVKKIENTFIE
;
A
#
# COMPACT_ATOMS: atom_id res chain seq x y z
N MET A 1 -4.33 -3.86 -22.06
CA MET A 1 -4.49 -2.47 -22.57
C MET A 1 -5.08 -1.64 -21.44
N TYR A 2 -4.69 -0.39 -21.26
CA TYR A 2 -5.28 0.50 -20.25
C TYR A 2 -6.70 0.94 -20.63
N SER A 3 -7.56 1.13 -19.64
CA SER A 3 -8.88 1.73 -19.82
C SER A 3 -8.76 3.21 -20.27
N LYS A 4 -9.80 3.75 -20.87
CA LYS A 4 -9.87 5.20 -21.22
C LYS A 4 -9.67 6.08 -19.98
N LYS A 5 -10.19 5.67 -18.82
CA LYS A 5 -10.02 6.37 -17.56
C LYS A 5 -8.58 6.38 -17.07
N VAL A 6 -7.84 5.28 -17.18
CA VAL A 6 -6.41 5.27 -16.81
C VAL A 6 -5.65 6.26 -17.68
N ILE A 7 -5.91 6.33 -18.97
CA ILE A 7 -5.28 7.28 -19.88
C ILE A 7 -5.65 8.71 -19.49
N GLU A 8 -6.93 9.00 -19.21
CA GLU A 8 -7.41 10.31 -18.78
C GLU A 8 -6.71 10.78 -17.48
N TYR A 9 -6.69 9.93 -16.44
CA TYR A 9 -6.08 10.27 -15.16
C TYR A 9 -4.56 10.33 -15.20
N PHE A 10 -3.92 9.72 -16.17
CA PHE A 10 -2.50 9.88 -16.45
C PHE A 10 -2.20 11.20 -17.15
N THR A 11 -2.96 11.54 -18.21
CA THR A 11 -2.71 12.75 -19.01
C THR A 11 -3.19 14.04 -18.35
N HIS A 12 -4.24 13.93 -17.52
CA HIS A 12 -4.83 15.05 -16.76
C HIS A 12 -4.99 14.66 -15.29
N PRO A 13 -3.89 14.42 -14.56
CA PRO A 13 -3.97 13.99 -13.17
C PRO A 13 -4.52 15.11 -12.29
N ARG A 14 -5.37 14.73 -11.34
CA ARG A 14 -6.02 15.63 -10.38
C ARG A 14 -5.27 15.60 -9.06
N ASN A 15 -5.34 16.71 -8.31
CA ASN A 15 -4.71 16.86 -7.00
C ASN A 15 -3.17 16.69 -7.03
N VAL A 16 -2.51 17.03 -8.12
CA VAL A 16 -1.05 17.03 -8.22
C VAL A 16 -0.47 18.25 -7.50
N GLY A 17 0.64 18.06 -6.81
CA GLY A 17 1.40 19.12 -6.14
C GLY A 17 1.65 18.85 -4.67
N GLU A 18 1.99 19.89 -3.93
CA GLU A 18 2.26 19.87 -2.50
C GLU A 18 1.21 20.69 -1.73
N ILE A 19 1.10 20.38 -0.44
CA ILE A 19 0.35 21.22 0.50
C ILE A 19 1.36 21.79 1.50
N LYS A 20 1.59 23.11 1.45
CA LYS A 20 2.43 23.79 2.44
C LYS A 20 1.79 23.65 3.83
N GLY A 21 2.57 23.19 4.80
CA GLY A 21 2.10 22.92 6.14
C GLY A 21 1.04 21.81 6.19
N ALA A 22 1.21 20.75 5.41
CA ALA A 22 0.39 19.54 5.50
C ALA A 22 0.39 18.98 6.93
N ASP A 23 -0.75 18.46 7.37
CA ASP A 23 -0.88 17.85 8.69
C ASP A 23 -0.23 16.46 8.71
N ALA A 24 -0.26 15.77 7.55
CA ALA A 24 0.52 14.57 7.31
C ALA A 24 1.24 14.65 5.96
N GLN A 25 2.45 14.13 5.93
CA GLN A 25 3.27 13.98 4.74
C GLN A 25 4.01 12.65 4.81
N VAL A 26 3.92 11.87 3.77
CA VAL A 26 4.60 10.57 3.67
C VAL A 26 5.17 10.36 2.28
N THR A 27 6.18 9.51 2.21
CA THR A 27 6.74 9.00 0.96
C THR A 27 6.60 7.49 0.99
N GLU A 28 5.92 6.94 0.00
CA GLU A 28 5.81 5.51 -0.24
C GLU A 28 6.43 5.17 -1.59
N GLY A 29 7.12 4.06 -1.65
CA GLY A 29 7.81 3.61 -2.85
C GLY A 29 7.79 2.10 -2.97
N SER A 30 8.05 1.62 -4.17
CA SER A 30 8.34 0.22 -4.45
C SER A 30 9.65 0.13 -5.21
N LEU A 31 10.66 -0.48 -4.58
CA LEU A 31 11.95 -0.74 -5.22
C LEU A 31 11.82 -1.72 -6.38
N ALA A 32 10.82 -2.60 -6.32
CA ALA A 32 10.58 -3.60 -7.36
C ALA A 32 10.20 -3.00 -8.72
N CYS A 33 9.48 -1.87 -8.74
CA CYS A 33 9.08 -1.18 -9.97
C CYS A 33 9.65 0.23 -10.12
N GLY A 34 10.33 0.76 -9.10
CA GLY A 34 10.87 2.13 -9.10
C GLY A 34 9.81 3.22 -8.97
N ASP A 35 8.56 2.86 -8.69
CA ASP A 35 7.48 3.84 -8.48
C ASP A 35 7.61 4.48 -7.08
N MET A 36 7.32 5.78 -6.97
CA MET A 36 7.35 6.53 -5.72
C MET A 36 6.19 7.53 -5.66
N ILE A 37 5.58 7.66 -4.48
CA ILE A 37 4.49 8.60 -4.20
C ILE A 37 4.86 9.44 -2.98
N ASN A 38 4.89 10.76 -3.13
CA ASN A 38 4.86 11.70 -2.01
C ASN A 38 3.43 12.19 -1.83
N LEU A 39 2.83 11.91 -0.68
CA LEU A 39 1.45 12.25 -0.37
C LEU A 39 1.40 13.31 0.73
N TYR A 40 0.56 14.31 0.53
CA TYR A 40 0.33 15.44 1.44
C TYR A 40 -1.15 15.49 1.80
N MET A 41 -1.49 15.61 3.09
CA MET A 41 -2.87 15.58 3.57
C MET A 41 -3.14 16.70 4.58
N LYS A 42 -4.30 17.32 4.45
CA LYS A 42 -4.91 18.26 5.41
C LYS A 42 -6.17 17.65 6.00
N VAL A 43 -6.28 17.65 7.31
CA VAL A 43 -7.40 17.07 8.05
C VAL A 43 -8.07 18.13 8.93
N ASP A 44 -9.38 18.11 8.97
CA ASP A 44 -10.13 18.89 9.94
C ASP A 44 -9.96 18.32 11.34
N PRO A 45 -9.40 19.06 12.32
CA PRO A 45 -9.11 18.52 13.64
C PRO A 45 -10.36 18.24 14.49
N LYS A 46 -11.53 18.74 14.08
CA LYS A 46 -12.80 18.52 14.81
C LYS A 46 -13.60 17.35 14.24
N THR A 47 -13.62 17.23 12.91
CA THR A 47 -14.46 16.25 12.22
C THR A 47 -13.65 15.08 11.67
N PHE A 48 -12.31 15.16 11.70
CA PHE A 48 -11.37 14.21 11.10
C PHE A 48 -11.62 13.95 9.61
N VAL A 49 -12.22 14.93 8.92
CA VAL A 49 -12.44 14.86 7.47
C VAL A 49 -11.18 15.32 6.73
N ILE A 50 -10.80 14.58 5.71
CA ILE A 50 -9.71 14.94 4.78
C ILE A 50 -10.19 16.14 3.95
N ARG A 51 -9.74 17.34 4.31
CA ARG A 51 -10.11 18.60 3.64
C ARG A 51 -9.41 18.78 2.31
N ASP A 52 -8.12 18.41 2.29
CA ASP A 52 -7.32 18.45 1.07
C ASP A 52 -6.29 17.34 1.07
N ILE A 53 -5.99 16.83 -0.12
CA ILE A 53 -5.02 15.77 -0.34
C ILE A 53 -4.38 16.01 -1.70
N LYS A 54 -3.04 16.02 -1.74
CA LYS A 54 -2.26 16.20 -2.97
C LYS A 54 -1.12 15.22 -3.02
N PHE A 55 -0.60 15.01 -4.22
CA PHE A 55 0.52 14.11 -4.40
C PHE A 55 1.50 14.60 -5.45
N LYS A 56 2.75 14.13 -5.31
CA LYS A 56 3.74 14.04 -6.38
C LYS A 56 4.09 12.58 -6.58
N SER A 57 4.20 12.15 -7.81
CA SER A 57 4.53 10.77 -8.14
C SER A 57 5.61 10.70 -9.20
N TYR A 58 6.53 9.77 -9.00
CA TYR A 58 7.49 9.33 -10.00
C TYR A 58 7.19 7.86 -10.28
N GLY A 59 6.87 7.53 -11.53
CA GLY A 59 6.53 6.17 -11.88
C GLY A 59 5.76 6.04 -13.18
N CYS A 60 5.17 4.87 -13.38
CA CYS A 60 4.46 4.55 -14.61
C CYS A 60 3.09 5.26 -14.70
N ALA A 61 2.49 5.25 -15.89
CA ALA A 61 1.18 5.85 -16.13
C ALA A 61 0.08 5.31 -15.18
N ALA A 62 0.15 4.01 -14.84
CA ALA A 62 -0.80 3.42 -13.90
C ALA A 62 -0.60 3.97 -12.48
N ASN A 63 0.65 4.20 -12.04
CA ASN A 63 0.93 4.76 -10.71
C ASN A 63 0.37 6.18 -10.58
N ILE A 64 0.59 7.04 -11.58
CA ILE A 64 0.03 8.40 -11.60
C ILE A 64 -1.51 8.35 -11.60
N ALA A 65 -2.11 7.53 -12.44
CA ALA A 65 -3.56 7.42 -12.53
C ALA A 65 -4.21 6.87 -11.24
N THR A 66 -3.61 5.84 -10.64
CA THR A 66 -4.13 5.24 -9.39
C THR A 66 -4.01 6.19 -8.22
N THR A 67 -2.89 6.93 -8.10
CA THR A 67 -2.73 7.93 -7.05
C THR A 67 -3.69 9.09 -7.24
N SER A 68 -3.87 9.56 -8.46
CA SER A 68 -4.81 10.64 -8.78
C SER A 68 -6.25 10.28 -8.37
N ILE A 69 -6.78 9.14 -8.82
CA ILE A 69 -8.16 8.72 -8.46
C ILE A 69 -8.29 8.41 -6.97
N MET A 70 -7.26 7.82 -6.33
CA MET A 70 -7.25 7.58 -4.89
C MET A 70 -7.44 8.87 -4.11
N THR A 71 -6.77 9.97 -4.51
CA THR A 71 -6.96 11.27 -3.83
C THR A 71 -8.38 11.80 -3.95
N GLU A 72 -9.06 11.59 -5.08
CA GLU A 72 -10.47 11.97 -5.24
C GLU A 72 -11.39 11.10 -4.38
N LEU A 73 -11.12 9.79 -4.31
CA LEU A 73 -11.88 8.88 -3.47
C LEU A 73 -11.72 9.18 -1.97
N ALA A 74 -10.57 9.67 -1.55
CA ALA A 74 -10.26 9.96 -0.14
C ALA A 74 -10.73 11.35 0.29
N LYS A 75 -10.67 12.36 -0.58
CA LYS A 75 -11.05 13.74 -0.26
C LYS A 75 -12.51 13.84 0.17
N GLY A 76 -12.77 14.53 1.27
CA GLY A 76 -14.10 14.67 1.86
C GLY A 76 -14.55 13.50 2.74
N LYS A 77 -13.78 12.42 2.83
CA LYS A 77 -14.05 11.32 3.78
C LYS A 77 -13.41 11.61 5.13
N THR A 78 -14.00 11.04 6.19
CA THR A 78 -13.31 10.96 7.48
C THR A 78 -12.13 9.98 7.39
N LEU A 79 -11.16 10.11 8.31
CA LEU A 79 -10.03 9.17 8.37
C LEU A 79 -10.52 7.71 8.45
N GLU A 80 -11.53 7.45 9.29
CA GLU A 80 -12.13 6.12 9.44
C GLU A 80 -12.77 5.58 8.14
N GLN A 81 -13.41 6.46 7.36
CA GLN A 81 -13.96 6.08 6.07
C GLN A 81 -12.85 5.85 5.03
N ALA A 82 -11.80 6.68 5.06
CA ALA A 82 -10.67 6.57 4.16
C ALA A 82 -9.81 5.31 4.42
N LYS A 83 -9.66 4.90 5.69
CA LYS A 83 -9.00 3.61 6.06
C LYS A 83 -9.66 2.39 5.43
N LYS A 84 -10.97 2.45 5.16
CA LYS A 84 -11.74 1.35 4.55
C LYS A 84 -11.58 1.25 3.03
N LEU A 85 -10.95 2.23 2.39
CA LEU A 85 -10.66 2.15 0.97
C LEU A 85 -9.63 1.04 0.71
N GLU A 86 -9.93 0.25 -0.31
CA GLU A 86 -9.09 -0.85 -0.76
C GLU A 86 -8.56 -0.60 -2.18
N PHE A 87 -7.49 -1.27 -2.55
CA PHE A 87 -6.93 -1.20 -3.90
C PHE A 87 -7.95 -1.57 -4.99
N LYS A 88 -8.92 -2.44 -4.65
CA LYS A 88 -10.03 -2.83 -5.54
C LYS A 88 -10.92 -1.64 -5.90
N ASP A 89 -11.15 -0.72 -4.96
CA ASP A 89 -11.96 0.48 -5.18
C ASP A 89 -11.27 1.41 -6.17
N VAL A 90 -9.96 1.59 -6.03
CA VAL A 90 -9.12 2.38 -6.94
C VAL A 90 -9.13 1.76 -8.34
N SER A 91 -8.87 0.46 -8.44
CA SER A 91 -8.89 -0.26 -9.73
C SER A 91 -10.26 -0.18 -10.41
N LYS A 92 -11.34 -0.42 -9.65
CA LYS A 92 -12.73 -0.34 -10.14
C LYS A 92 -13.07 1.07 -10.63
N ALA A 93 -12.69 2.11 -9.89
CA ALA A 93 -12.94 3.50 -10.24
C ALA A 93 -12.24 3.90 -11.57
N LEU A 94 -11.09 3.28 -11.88
CA LEU A 94 -10.39 3.44 -13.15
C LEU A 94 -10.92 2.56 -14.29
N GLY A 95 -11.95 1.73 -14.03
CA GLY A 95 -12.49 0.79 -15.02
C GLY A 95 -11.63 -0.46 -15.21
N GLY A 96 -10.83 -0.81 -14.20
CA GLY A 96 -9.93 -1.96 -14.17
C GLY A 96 -8.48 -1.61 -14.52
N LEU A 97 -7.58 -2.45 -14.02
CA LEU A 97 -6.14 -2.39 -14.32
C LEU A 97 -5.69 -3.75 -14.84
N PRO A 98 -4.69 -3.79 -15.74
CA PRO A 98 -4.03 -5.05 -16.09
C PRO A 98 -3.47 -5.74 -14.83
N PRO A 99 -3.46 -7.09 -14.74
CA PRO A 99 -2.97 -7.80 -13.56
C PRO A 99 -1.60 -7.33 -13.08
N MET A 100 -0.66 -7.15 -14.00
CA MET A 100 0.69 -6.64 -13.72
C MET A 100 0.76 -5.18 -13.24
N LYS A 101 -0.38 -4.46 -13.19
CA LYS A 101 -0.46 -3.05 -12.74
C LYS A 101 -1.36 -2.87 -11.52
N ILE A 102 -1.89 -3.95 -10.97
CA ILE A 102 -2.67 -3.91 -9.73
C ILE A 102 -1.83 -3.38 -8.57
N HIS A 103 -0.52 -3.70 -8.51
CA HIS A 103 0.40 -3.19 -7.49
C HIS A 103 0.41 -1.65 -7.39
N CYS A 104 0.19 -0.92 -8.50
CA CYS A 104 0.11 0.54 -8.46
C CYS A 104 -1.08 1.03 -7.62
N SER A 105 -2.22 0.31 -7.65
CA SER A 105 -3.37 0.62 -6.79
C SER A 105 -3.12 0.26 -5.32
N VAL A 106 -2.34 -0.78 -5.08
CA VAL A 106 -1.88 -1.16 -3.73
C VAL A 106 -1.00 -0.06 -3.16
N LEU A 107 0.03 0.37 -3.90
CA LEU A 107 0.94 1.44 -3.48
C LEU A 107 0.20 2.75 -3.18
N ALA A 108 -0.82 3.12 -4.00
CA ALA A 108 -1.64 4.31 -3.74
C ALA A 108 -2.43 4.21 -2.43
N ILE A 109 -3.00 3.05 -2.12
CA ILE A 109 -3.72 2.82 -0.86
C ILE A 109 -2.77 2.78 0.34
N ASP A 110 -1.58 2.21 0.17
CA ASP A 110 -0.56 2.22 1.23
C ASP A 110 -0.12 3.65 1.57
N ALA A 111 0.11 4.49 0.56
CA ALA A 111 0.41 5.90 0.77
C ALA A 111 -0.70 6.62 1.55
N LEU A 112 -1.98 6.36 1.22
CA LEU A 112 -3.11 6.91 1.97
C LEU A 112 -3.12 6.45 3.43
N LYS A 113 -2.99 5.13 3.66
CA LYS A 113 -3.02 4.55 5.01
C LYS A 113 -1.82 5.02 5.85
N SER A 114 -0.65 5.15 5.24
CA SER A 114 0.54 5.70 5.90
C SER A 114 0.35 7.17 6.27
N ALA A 115 -0.26 7.98 5.40
CA ALA A 115 -0.57 9.38 5.71
C ALA A 115 -1.58 9.50 6.85
N ILE A 116 -2.62 8.68 6.87
CA ILE A 116 -3.59 8.63 7.96
C ILE A 116 -2.89 8.27 9.28
N ARG A 117 -2.08 7.21 9.29
CA ARG A 117 -1.32 6.79 10.47
C ARG A 117 -0.38 7.89 10.95
N ASN A 118 0.37 8.54 10.06
CA ASN A 118 1.25 9.65 10.39
C ASN A 118 0.50 10.80 11.08
N TYR A 119 -0.72 11.11 10.61
CA TYR A 119 -1.59 12.08 11.25
C TYR A 119 -2.01 11.64 12.66
N GLU A 120 -2.50 10.41 12.80
CA GLU A 120 -2.99 9.86 14.06
C GLU A 120 -1.89 9.76 15.12
N GLU A 121 -0.69 9.32 14.75
CA GLU A 121 0.49 9.29 15.62
C GLU A 121 0.86 10.70 16.12
N LYS A 122 0.90 11.70 15.23
CA LYS A 122 1.19 13.09 15.60
C LYS A 122 0.17 13.70 16.55
N HIS A 123 -1.07 13.24 16.48
CA HIS A 123 -2.17 13.76 17.31
C HIS A 123 -2.55 12.84 18.47
N ASN A 124 -1.80 11.75 18.72
CA ASN A 124 -2.05 10.74 19.75
C ASN A 124 -3.47 10.15 19.71
N LEU A 125 -4.04 9.99 18.49
CA LEU A 125 -5.40 9.48 18.30
C LEU A 125 -5.45 7.95 18.33
N GLU A 126 -4.39 7.30 17.90
CA GLU A 126 -4.22 5.84 18.01
C GLU A 126 -2.87 5.52 18.64
N LYS A 127 -2.85 4.51 19.49
CA LYS A 127 -1.58 3.89 19.88
C LYS A 127 -1.09 3.07 18.69
N PRO A 128 0.21 3.11 18.37
CA PRO A 128 0.74 2.26 17.31
C PRO A 128 0.38 0.80 17.63
N GLU A 129 -0.31 0.14 16.70
CA GLU A 129 -0.56 -1.30 16.84
C GLU A 129 0.77 -2.02 17.00
N GLY A 130 0.93 -2.71 18.12
CA GLY A 130 2.09 -3.59 18.31
C GLY A 130 2.15 -4.63 17.18
N ILE A 131 3.36 -5.05 16.83
CA ILE A 131 3.52 -6.11 15.83
C ILE A 131 2.87 -7.38 16.38
N ASN A 132 1.98 -7.95 15.57
CA ASN A 132 1.38 -9.26 15.79
C ASN A 132 1.13 -9.94 14.44
N GLU A 133 0.74 -11.20 14.48
CA GLU A 133 0.49 -12.00 13.27
C GLU A 133 -0.60 -11.40 12.38
N SER A 134 -1.62 -10.79 12.97
CA SER A 134 -2.72 -10.14 12.23
C SER A 134 -2.22 -8.94 11.41
N VAL A 135 -1.39 -8.10 12.02
CA VAL A 135 -0.76 -6.94 11.36
C VAL A 135 0.14 -7.41 10.22
N LEU A 136 0.97 -8.42 10.46
CA LEU A 136 1.85 -8.99 9.44
C LEU A 136 1.06 -9.59 8.27
N ARG A 137 0.00 -10.37 8.55
CA ARG A 137 -0.90 -10.90 7.49
C ARG A 137 -1.57 -9.77 6.70
N SER A 138 -2.02 -8.72 7.38
CA SER A 138 -2.61 -7.55 6.71
C SER A 138 -1.61 -6.90 5.75
N ARG A 139 -0.34 -6.76 6.15
CA ARG A 139 0.72 -6.24 5.29
C ARG A 139 1.03 -7.16 4.11
N LEU A 140 1.07 -8.47 4.33
CA LEU A 140 1.29 -9.46 3.27
C LEU A 140 0.14 -9.53 2.25
N ARG A 141 -1.09 -9.09 2.60
CA ARG A 141 -2.18 -8.91 1.62
C ARG A 141 -1.93 -7.80 0.61
N HIS A 142 -0.93 -6.98 0.85
CA HIS A 142 -0.52 -5.94 -0.10
C HIS A 142 0.61 -6.40 -1.04
N VAL A 143 1.14 -7.60 -0.84
CA VAL A 143 2.04 -8.27 -1.78
C VAL A 143 1.21 -9.00 -2.83
N MET A 144 1.39 -8.65 -4.09
CA MET A 144 0.58 -9.17 -5.18
C MET A 144 1.37 -10.20 -6.00
N ASP A 145 0.71 -11.30 -6.36
CA ASP A 145 1.20 -12.16 -7.43
C ASP A 145 0.95 -11.46 -8.78
N PRO A 146 2.00 -11.07 -9.53
CA PRO A 146 1.82 -10.31 -10.77
C PRO A 146 1.13 -11.11 -11.88
N GLY A 147 1.22 -12.44 -11.85
CA GLY A 147 0.57 -13.32 -12.82
C GLY A 147 -0.92 -13.44 -12.58
N LEU A 148 -1.34 -13.50 -11.32
CA LEU A 148 -2.73 -13.72 -10.92
C LEU A 148 -3.47 -12.41 -10.62
N GLY A 149 -2.76 -11.28 -10.36
CA GLY A 149 -3.36 -10.02 -9.93
C GLY A 149 -4.13 -10.13 -8.62
N LYS A 150 -3.72 -11.05 -7.73
CA LYS A 150 -4.29 -11.30 -6.41
C LYS A 150 -3.19 -11.32 -5.35
N ASP A 151 -3.54 -10.98 -4.11
CA ASP A 151 -2.58 -11.00 -3.01
C ASP A 151 -2.12 -12.41 -2.63
N ILE A 152 -0.88 -12.51 -2.18
CA ILE A 152 -0.21 -13.78 -1.87
C ILE A 152 -0.84 -14.54 -0.68
N VAL A 153 -1.62 -13.87 0.17
CA VAL A 153 -2.35 -14.51 1.27
C VAL A 153 -3.62 -15.18 0.72
N THR A 154 -4.37 -14.47 -0.14
CA THR A 154 -5.61 -14.98 -0.75
C THR A 154 -5.34 -16.15 -1.70
N VAL A 155 -4.23 -16.12 -2.45
CA VAL A 155 -3.90 -17.23 -3.36
C VAL A 155 -3.18 -18.39 -2.66
N GLY A 156 -2.96 -18.30 -1.34
CA GLY A 156 -2.38 -19.38 -0.56
C GLY A 156 -0.87 -19.55 -0.71
N VAL A 157 -0.14 -18.53 -1.17
CA VAL A 157 1.32 -18.52 -1.09
C VAL A 157 1.77 -18.43 0.36
N VAL A 158 1.12 -17.58 1.17
CA VAL A 158 1.38 -17.49 2.61
C VAL A 158 0.50 -18.49 3.34
N GLN A 159 1.10 -19.53 3.90
CA GLN A 159 0.44 -20.57 4.67
C GLN A 159 0.36 -20.20 6.17
N ASP A 160 1.49 -19.80 6.73
CA ASP A 160 1.55 -19.39 8.13
C ASP A 160 2.47 -18.19 8.34
N VAL A 161 2.16 -17.40 9.37
CA VAL A 161 2.93 -16.22 9.80
C VAL A 161 3.04 -16.27 11.30
N ARG A 162 4.25 -16.21 11.84
CA ARG A 162 4.51 -16.14 13.28
C ARG A 162 5.43 -14.98 13.59
N PHE A 163 5.24 -14.36 14.74
CA PHE A 163 6.10 -13.31 15.24
C PHE A 163 6.53 -13.61 16.68
N ASP A 164 7.83 -13.64 16.89
CA ASP A 164 8.42 -13.72 18.22
C ASP A 164 8.82 -12.31 18.68
N ALA A 165 8.04 -11.75 19.59
CA ALA A 165 8.27 -10.41 20.11
C ALA A 165 9.56 -10.29 20.95
N SER A 166 10.09 -11.40 21.48
CA SER A 166 11.33 -11.40 22.29
C SER A 166 12.57 -11.26 21.40
N THR A 167 12.56 -11.89 20.25
CA THR A 167 13.69 -11.90 19.31
C THR A 167 13.51 -10.88 18.16
N GLY A 168 12.27 -10.48 17.87
CA GLY A 168 11.92 -9.66 16.70
C GLY A 168 11.97 -10.45 15.40
N VAL A 169 11.86 -11.77 15.45
CA VAL A 169 11.89 -12.66 14.28
C VAL A 169 10.48 -12.90 13.76
N VAL A 170 10.28 -12.70 12.46
CA VAL A 170 9.09 -13.13 11.72
C VAL A 170 9.41 -14.42 11.00
N THR A 171 8.63 -15.47 11.23
CA THR A 171 8.73 -16.73 10.50
C THR A 171 7.55 -16.84 9.54
N LEU A 172 7.85 -17.02 8.25
CA LEU A 172 6.87 -17.23 7.19
C LEU A 172 6.95 -18.66 6.66
N MET A 173 5.80 -19.30 6.56
CA MET A 173 5.66 -20.57 5.83
C MET A 173 5.05 -20.26 4.46
N LEU A 174 5.81 -20.51 3.40
CA LEU A 174 5.47 -20.13 2.04
C LEU A 174 5.35 -21.34 1.12
N ARG A 175 4.25 -21.40 0.36
CA ARG A 175 4.11 -22.30 -0.79
C ARG A 175 4.48 -21.53 -2.06
N LEU A 176 5.77 -21.36 -2.28
CA LEU A 176 6.32 -20.62 -3.42
C LEU A 176 7.54 -21.35 -3.96
N PRO A 177 7.41 -22.14 -5.05
CA PRO A 177 8.55 -22.84 -5.65
C PRO A 177 9.60 -21.85 -6.15
N LYS A 178 10.88 -22.17 -5.99
CA LYS A 178 12.00 -21.35 -6.50
C LYS A 178 11.95 -21.13 -8.03
N GLY A 179 11.28 -22.01 -8.76
CA GLY A 179 11.06 -21.88 -10.21
C GLY A 179 9.83 -21.05 -10.58
N HIS A 180 9.12 -20.46 -9.60
CA HIS A 180 7.99 -19.59 -9.90
C HIS A 180 8.45 -18.34 -10.64
N GLN A 181 7.77 -17.99 -11.73
CA GLN A 181 8.14 -16.87 -12.62
C GLN A 181 8.37 -15.55 -11.89
N PHE A 182 7.65 -15.31 -10.79
CA PHE A 182 7.71 -14.06 -10.01
C PHE A 182 8.32 -14.28 -8.62
N TYR A 183 9.10 -15.35 -8.41
CA TYR A 183 9.69 -15.68 -7.11
C TYR A 183 10.46 -14.49 -6.51
N ASP A 184 11.42 -13.94 -7.26
CA ASP A 184 12.27 -12.86 -6.75
C ASP A 184 11.47 -11.59 -6.47
N SER A 185 10.50 -11.26 -7.33
CA SER A 185 9.62 -10.09 -7.13
C SER A 185 8.76 -10.23 -5.88
N ILE A 186 8.14 -11.38 -5.67
CA ILE A 186 7.31 -11.65 -4.49
C ILE A 186 8.16 -11.62 -3.22
N MET A 187 9.33 -12.27 -3.22
CA MET A 187 10.23 -12.28 -2.08
C MET A 187 10.74 -10.88 -1.73
N HIS A 188 11.04 -10.08 -2.73
CA HIS A 188 11.46 -8.70 -2.54
C HIS A 188 10.33 -7.85 -1.93
N GLU A 189 9.11 -7.94 -2.46
CA GLU A 189 7.95 -7.22 -1.89
C GLU A 189 7.62 -7.67 -0.47
N ILE A 190 7.74 -8.97 -0.13
CA ILE A 190 7.61 -9.45 1.24
C ILE A 190 8.59 -8.71 2.15
N GLN A 191 9.87 -8.62 1.75
CA GLN A 191 10.89 -7.93 2.52
C GLN A 191 10.55 -6.43 2.69
N GLU A 192 10.08 -5.76 1.65
CA GLU A 192 9.66 -4.35 1.72
C GLU A 192 8.48 -4.15 2.66
N ARG A 193 7.48 -5.02 2.62
CA ARG A 193 6.23 -4.84 3.36
C ARG A 193 6.33 -5.11 4.85
N ILE A 194 7.18 -6.03 5.25
CA ILE A 194 7.26 -6.45 6.65
C ILE A 194 8.66 -6.28 7.27
N GLY A 195 9.73 -6.26 6.46
CA GLY A 195 11.10 -6.18 6.98
C GLY A 195 11.46 -4.83 7.62
N PHE A 196 10.77 -3.76 7.23
CA PHE A 196 11.00 -2.41 7.77
C PHE A 196 10.01 -2.00 8.87
N ILE A 197 9.14 -2.91 9.32
CA ILE A 197 8.24 -2.62 10.45
C ILE A 197 9.09 -2.46 11.72
N PRO A 198 8.96 -1.34 12.47
CA PRO A 198 9.71 -1.15 13.71
C PRO A 198 9.49 -2.33 14.67
N GLY A 199 10.57 -3.02 15.08
CA GLY A 199 10.53 -4.21 15.93
C GLY A 199 10.74 -5.53 15.17
N VAL A 200 10.60 -5.58 13.85
CA VAL A 200 11.06 -6.71 13.03
C VAL A 200 12.58 -6.58 12.84
N LYS A 201 13.31 -7.61 13.26
CA LYS A 201 14.76 -7.68 13.12
C LYS A 201 15.22 -8.65 12.04
N LYS A 202 14.41 -9.68 11.79
CA LYS A 202 14.72 -10.72 10.82
C LYS A 202 13.45 -11.37 10.28
N ILE A 203 13.48 -11.78 9.01
CA ILE A 203 12.46 -12.62 8.39
C ILE A 203 13.11 -13.98 8.06
N GLU A 204 12.50 -15.04 8.50
CA GLU A 204 12.88 -16.44 8.20
C GLU A 204 11.78 -17.07 7.37
N ASN A 205 12.16 -17.61 6.19
CA ASN A 205 11.24 -18.23 5.26
C ASN A 205 11.42 -19.74 5.26
N THR A 206 10.34 -20.47 5.49
CA THR A 206 10.25 -21.91 5.31
C THR A 206 9.39 -22.19 4.08
N PHE A 207 9.93 -22.93 3.13
CA PHE A 207 9.20 -23.28 1.91
C PHE A 207 8.61 -24.68 2.04
N ILE A 208 7.35 -24.81 1.63
CA ILE A 208 6.63 -26.08 1.56
C ILE A 208 6.20 -26.35 0.12
N GLU A 209 6.08 -27.63 -0.23
CA GLU A 209 5.63 -28.09 -1.56
C GLU A 209 4.12 -27.88 -1.79
#